data_cb2df80186aa06448be8dedce76beffd
#
_entry.id   cb2df80186aa06448be8dedce76beffd
#
_cell.length_a   1.000
_cell.length_b   1.000
_cell.length_c   1.000
_cell.angle_alpha   90.00
_cell.angle_beta   90.00
_cell.angle_gamma   90.00
#
_symmetry.space_group_name_H-M   'P 1'
#
loop_
_entity.id
_entity.type
_entity.pdbx_description
1 polymer ?
#
loop_
_entity_poly.entity_id
_entity_poly.type
_entity_poly.pdbx_seq_one_letter_code
_entity_poly.pdbx_strand_id
1 'polypeptide(L)'
;MKKKLFGIDKNIFLLGIVSFLTDISSEMIFSVFSIFFTIILGATTVLLGIVEGLADFASSSLDYVSGYISDKLGKRKPLAILGYGFSTLSKGILLMANSVVFASLFRVVERLGKSFRGPPRDAWISSLTTDTNRGFSFGIHKALDKSGAVLGPLIAYCILSSFGQNAPSFKLLFQIALVPAVLAVILLVFLKDKPEKPKEKENIFKSYKNTSDEFKHYLNTAGLFSIAYFSFGFLLLKAYIVGFEIKDVVLLYALFNISFVIVAAPIGKLGDYVGRKKIIALEYIIYLIMSIGFIYVVTKVQVIVLFLLFGVFYSIDESQSKAYISDFEKSRRATAIGIYNFATGLVYLPASIIAGFLWKINPNYAFMFAAMVSIVSLIYFVLRKK
;
A
#
# COMPACT_ATOMS: atom_id res chain seq x y z
N MET A 1 4.31 16.38 33.39
CA MET A 1 5.03 15.22 32.80
C MET A 1 4.17 14.59 31.73
N LYS A 2 4.67 14.42 30.49
CA LYS A 2 3.94 13.68 29.44
C LYS A 2 3.85 12.22 29.86
N LYS A 3 2.65 11.64 29.85
CA LYS A 3 2.47 10.20 30.16
C LYS A 3 3.14 9.38 29.07
N LYS A 4 4.19 8.64 29.42
CA LYS A 4 4.87 7.69 28.53
C LYS A 4 4.26 6.29 28.71
N LEU A 5 4.12 5.56 27.60
CA LEU A 5 3.72 4.16 27.59
C LEU A 5 4.73 3.41 26.72
N PHE A 6 5.32 2.33 27.21
CA PHE A 6 6.41 1.60 26.56
C PHE A 6 7.57 2.49 26.05
N GLY A 7 7.90 3.55 26.82
CA GLY A 7 9.00 4.46 26.48
C GLY A 7 8.65 5.56 25.45
N ILE A 8 7.46 5.57 24.86
CA ILE A 8 6.99 6.56 23.87
C ILE A 8 5.85 7.43 24.42
N ASP A 9 5.54 8.54 23.77
CA ASP A 9 4.38 9.37 24.10
C ASP A 9 3.07 8.57 23.96
N LYS A 10 2.17 8.69 24.95
CA LYS A 10 0.89 7.98 24.94
C LYS A 10 0.08 8.19 23.68
N ASN A 11 0.11 9.38 23.07
CA ASN A 11 -0.62 9.65 21.83
C ASN A 11 -0.05 8.88 20.64
N ILE A 12 1.28 8.63 20.60
CA ILE A 12 1.90 7.80 19.54
C ILE A 12 1.40 6.36 19.64
N PHE A 13 1.38 5.80 20.85
CA PHE A 13 0.84 4.47 21.08
C PHE A 13 -0.64 4.37 20.66
N LEU A 14 -1.45 5.35 21.06
CA LEU A 14 -2.87 5.41 20.69
C LEU A 14 -3.08 5.58 19.17
N LEU A 15 -2.25 6.38 18.49
CA LEU A 15 -2.24 6.45 17.01
C LEU A 15 -1.87 5.10 16.38
N GLY A 16 -0.98 4.35 17.01
CA GLY A 16 -0.66 2.97 16.64
C GLY A 16 -1.87 2.04 16.75
N ILE A 17 -2.65 2.14 17.85
CA ILE A 17 -3.89 1.37 18.01
C ILE A 17 -4.95 1.78 17.00
N VAL A 18 -5.08 3.07 16.68
CA VAL A 18 -5.97 3.56 15.61
C VAL A 18 -5.60 2.94 14.27
N SER A 19 -4.30 2.93 13.92
CA SER A 19 -3.81 2.29 12.70
C SER A 19 -4.04 0.77 12.71
N PHE A 20 -3.73 0.09 13.81
CA PHE A 20 -3.98 -1.34 14.01
C PHE A 20 -5.45 -1.73 13.73
N LEU A 21 -6.39 -1.03 14.38
CA LEU A 21 -7.82 -1.27 14.20
C LEU A 21 -8.27 -1.01 12.76
N THR A 22 -7.74 0.07 12.16
CA THR A 22 -8.07 0.41 10.77
C THR A 22 -7.51 -0.63 9.79
N ASP A 23 -6.30 -1.12 10.03
CA ASP A 23 -5.68 -2.13 9.17
C ASP A 23 -6.35 -3.49 9.34
N ILE A 24 -6.74 -3.92 10.56
CA ILE A 24 -7.61 -5.10 10.72
C ILE A 24 -8.82 -4.96 9.80
N SER A 25 -9.53 -3.84 9.89
CA SER A 25 -10.74 -3.59 9.12
C SER A 25 -10.49 -3.61 7.60
N SER A 26 -9.50 -2.88 7.13
CA SER A 26 -9.21 -2.71 5.71
C SER A 26 -8.67 -3.99 5.09
N GLU A 27 -7.77 -4.67 5.77
CA GLU A 27 -7.09 -5.86 5.26
C GLU A 27 -7.98 -7.11 5.28
N MET A 28 -8.98 -7.17 6.19
CA MET A 28 -10.08 -8.14 6.07
C MET A 28 -10.76 -8.05 4.71
N ILE A 29 -11.04 -6.84 4.25
CA ILE A 29 -11.75 -6.60 2.99
C ILE A 29 -10.82 -6.77 1.79
N PHE A 30 -9.60 -6.19 1.83
CA PHE A 30 -8.68 -6.21 0.70
C PHE A 30 -8.20 -7.61 0.33
N SER A 31 -8.05 -8.48 1.32
CA SER A 31 -7.67 -9.87 1.08
C SER A 31 -8.68 -10.67 0.24
N VAL A 32 -9.93 -10.21 0.16
CA VAL A 32 -11.02 -10.86 -0.58
C VAL A 32 -11.59 -9.98 -1.70
N PHE A 33 -11.27 -8.70 -1.75
CA PHE A 33 -11.98 -7.73 -2.58
C PHE A 33 -11.97 -8.07 -4.07
N SER A 34 -10.84 -8.41 -4.64
CA SER A 34 -10.74 -8.72 -6.08
C SER A 34 -11.56 -9.94 -6.47
N ILE A 35 -11.61 -10.96 -5.61
CA ILE A 35 -12.44 -12.16 -5.81
C ILE A 35 -13.92 -11.83 -5.62
N PHE A 36 -14.28 -11.12 -4.55
CA PHE A 36 -15.64 -10.65 -4.34
C PHE A 36 -16.14 -9.82 -5.53
N PHE A 37 -15.31 -8.90 -6.02
CA PHE A 37 -15.65 -8.00 -7.11
C PHE A 37 -15.85 -8.74 -8.44
N THR A 38 -14.96 -9.69 -8.77
CA THR A 38 -15.01 -10.37 -10.07
C THR A 38 -15.85 -11.65 -10.05
N ILE A 39 -15.76 -12.46 -8.99
CA ILE A 39 -16.43 -13.77 -8.96
C ILE A 39 -17.84 -13.66 -8.36
N ILE A 40 -18.01 -12.90 -7.26
CA ILE A 40 -19.32 -12.81 -6.61
C ILE A 40 -20.21 -11.76 -7.28
N LEU A 41 -19.67 -10.56 -7.61
CA LEU A 41 -20.42 -9.49 -8.26
C LEU A 41 -20.39 -9.56 -9.79
N GLY A 42 -19.57 -10.45 -10.39
CA GLY A 42 -19.48 -10.61 -11.84
C GLY A 42 -18.81 -9.46 -12.59
N ALA A 43 -18.01 -8.62 -11.93
CA ALA A 43 -17.30 -7.54 -12.58
C ALA A 43 -16.23 -8.07 -13.53
N THR A 44 -16.02 -7.37 -14.65
CA THR A 44 -14.95 -7.71 -15.60
C THR A 44 -13.57 -7.35 -15.01
N THR A 45 -12.54 -8.07 -15.47
CA THR A 45 -11.15 -7.78 -15.07
C THR A 45 -10.67 -6.42 -15.55
N VAL A 46 -11.22 -5.92 -16.67
CA VAL A 46 -10.99 -4.54 -17.13
C VAL A 46 -11.49 -3.53 -16.11
N LEU A 47 -12.70 -3.72 -15.57
CA LEU A 47 -13.25 -2.84 -14.56
C LEU A 47 -12.49 -2.96 -13.24
N LEU A 48 -12.03 -4.17 -12.86
CA LEU A 48 -11.12 -4.33 -11.73
C LEU A 48 -9.84 -3.51 -11.93
N GLY A 49 -9.22 -3.58 -13.12
CA GLY A 49 -8.04 -2.79 -13.45
C GLY A 49 -8.27 -1.28 -13.35
N ILE A 50 -9.43 -0.79 -13.82
CA ILE A 50 -9.80 0.63 -13.70
C ILE A 50 -9.97 1.03 -12.22
N VAL A 51 -10.73 0.25 -11.44
CA VAL A 51 -11.04 0.56 -10.05
C VAL A 51 -9.78 0.51 -9.16
N GLU A 52 -8.96 -0.52 -9.33
CA GLU A 52 -7.70 -0.66 -8.59
C GLU A 52 -6.69 0.41 -9.02
N GLY A 53 -6.57 0.69 -10.32
CA GLY A 53 -5.71 1.75 -10.82
C GLY A 53 -6.11 3.13 -10.30
N LEU A 54 -7.40 3.45 -10.27
CA LEU A 54 -7.91 4.68 -9.66
C LEU A 54 -7.63 4.72 -8.14
N ALA A 55 -7.75 3.58 -7.47
CA ALA A 55 -7.48 3.46 -6.04
C ALA A 55 -5.99 3.70 -5.74
N ASP A 56 -5.10 3.10 -6.50
CA ASP A 56 -3.65 3.25 -6.33
C ASP A 56 -3.18 4.66 -6.73
N PHE A 57 -3.73 5.24 -7.79
CA PHE A 57 -3.54 6.65 -8.14
C PHE A 57 -3.97 7.56 -6.98
N ALA A 58 -5.18 7.37 -6.45
CA ALA A 58 -5.69 8.16 -5.33
C ALA A 58 -4.80 8.04 -4.09
N SER A 59 -4.34 6.81 -3.75
CA SER A 59 -3.52 6.61 -2.55
C SER A 59 -2.11 7.17 -2.68
N SER A 60 -1.51 7.16 -3.86
CA SER A 60 -0.11 7.59 -4.05
C SER A 60 0.01 9.06 -4.41
N SER A 61 -0.81 9.52 -5.38
CA SER A 61 -0.70 10.90 -5.87
C SER A 61 -1.31 11.93 -4.92
N LEU A 62 -2.37 11.58 -4.19
CA LEU A 62 -3.02 12.51 -3.27
C LEU A 62 -2.36 12.60 -1.91
N ASP A 63 -1.42 11.71 -1.56
CA ASP A 63 -0.59 11.82 -0.37
C ASP A 63 0.17 13.15 -0.33
N TYR A 64 0.69 13.61 -1.49
CA TYR A 64 1.32 14.91 -1.59
C TYR A 64 0.35 16.05 -1.25
N VAL A 65 -0.88 15.99 -1.79
CA VAL A 65 -1.91 17.02 -1.58
C VAL A 65 -2.31 17.09 -0.11
N SER A 66 -2.57 15.95 0.52
CA SER A 66 -2.96 15.91 1.93
C SER A 66 -1.84 16.39 2.86
N GLY A 67 -0.59 16.01 2.56
CA GLY A 67 0.59 16.50 3.27
C GLY A 67 0.77 18.02 3.13
N TYR A 68 0.57 18.57 1.92
CA TYR A 68 0.62 20.00 1.67
C TYR A 68 -0.46 20.76 2.48
N ILE A 69 -1.71 20.30 2.42
CA ILE A 69 -2.83 20.90 3.17
C ILE A 69 -2.56 20.83 4.68
N SER A 70 -2.08 19.69 5.18
CA SER A 70 -1.74 19.46 6.58
C SER A 70 -0.68 20.45 7.09
N ASP A 71 0.37 20.68 6.31
CA ASP A 71 1.44 21.62 6.67
C ASP A 71 0.97 23.07 6.61
N LYS A 72 0.14 23.42 5.61
CA LYS A 72 -0.45 24.77 5.48
C LYS A 72 -1.42 25.09 6.61
N LEU A 73 -2.18 24.13 7.09
CA LEU A 73 -3.11 24.32 8.20
C LEU A 73 -2.42 24.28 9.56
N GLY A 74 -1.26 23.63 9.67
CA GLY A 74 -0.57 23.41 10.95
C GLY A 74 -1.34 22.52 11.93
N LYS A 75 -2.46 21.91 11.51
CA LYS A 75 -3.32 21.04 12.31
C LYS A 75 -3.38 19.66 11.68
N ARG A 76 -3.06 18.62 12.43
CA ARG A 76 -2.96 17.23 11.93
C ARG A 76 -4.25 16.44 12.14
N LYS A 77 -4.84 16.60 13.32
CA LYS A 77 -6.02 15.83 13.76
C LYS A 77 -7.24 15.98 12.83
N PRO A 78 -7.66 17.18 12.36
CA PRO A 78 -8.83 17.30 11.50
C PRO A 78 -8.71 16.50 10.20
N LEU A 79 -7.55 16.54 9.54
CA LEU A 79 -7.31 15.78 8.32
C LEU A 79 -7.24 14.28 8.58
N ALA A 80 -6.62 13.87 9.71
CA ALA A 80 -6.63 12.48 10.11
C ALA A 80 -8.05 11.97 10.36
N ILE A 81 -8.90 12.71 11.10
CA ILE A 81 -10.31 12.35 11.33
C ILE A 81 -11.06 12.23 10.00
N LEU A 82 -10.86 13.17 9.09
CA LEU A 82 -11.49 13.15 7.77
C LEU A 82 -11.06 11.90 6.97
N GLY A 83 -9.78 11.57 6.95
CA GLY A 83 -9.27 10.39 6.25
C GLY A 83 -9.74 9.06 6.85
N TYR A 84 -9.69 8.90 8.18
CA TYR A 84 -10.22 7.72 8.86
C TYR A 84 -11.75 7.64 8.74
N GLY A 85 -12.45 8.78 8.75
CA GLY A 85 -13.89 8.88 8.53
C GLY A 85 -14.29 8.42 7.13
N PHE A 86 -13.61 8.88 6.08
CA PHE A 86 -13.84 8.40 4.70
C PHE A 86 -13.61 6.90 4.57
N SER A 87 -12.53 6.40 5.18
CA SER A 87 -12.25 4.97 5.19
C SER A 87 -13.32 4.14 5.91
N THR A 88 -13.92 4.69 6.95
CA THR A 88 -15.04 4.04 7.68
C THR A 88 -16.34 4.15 6.91
N LEU A 89 -16.65 5.33 6.35
CA LEU A 89 -17.85 5.57 5.54
C LEU A 89 -17.86 4.66 4.30
N SER A 90 -16.72 4.47 3.65
CA SER A 90 -16.60 3.59 2.49
C SER A 90 -17.03 2.16 2.80
N LYS A 91 -16.75 1.65 3.99
CA LYS A 91 -17.19 0.32 4.43
C LYS A 91 -18.70 0.24 4.62
N GLY A 92 -19.34 1.35 5.06
CA GLY A 92 -20.79 1.48 5.03
C GLY A 92 -21.35 1.38 3.61
N ILE A 93 -20.70 2.03 2.63
CA ILE A 93 -21.06 1.91 1.20
C ILE A 93 -20.93 0.45 0.73
N LEU A 94 -19.88 -0.26 1.16
CA LEU A 94 -19.68 -1.66 0.79
C LEU A 94 -20.78 -2.57 1.34
N LEU A 95 -21.34 -2.28 2.51
CA LEU A 95 -22.48 -3.04 3.06
C LEU A 95 -23.74 -2.91 2.20
N MET A 96 -23.85 -1.83 1.44
CA MET A 96 -24.93 -1.59 0.47
C MET A 96 -24.59 -2.16 -0.92
N ALA A 97 -23.41 -2.79 -1.09
CA ALA A 97 -22.89 -3.23 -2.38
C ALA A 97 -23.64 -4.46 -2.92
N ASN A 98 -24.82 -4.23 -3.47
CA ASN A 98 -25.55 -5.20 -4.29
C ASN A 98 -25.15 -5.10 -5.78
N SER A 99 -24.19 -4.25 -6.11
CA SER A 99 -23.73 -4.01 -7.47
C SER A 99 -22.23 -3.63 -7.52
N VAL A 100 -21.66 -3.85 -8.68
CA VAL A 100 -20.28 -3.48 -9.00
C VAL A 100 -19.99 -1.99 -8.76
N VAL A 101 -21.01 -1.11 -8.96
CA VAL A 101 -20.86 0.34 -8.78
C VAL A 101 -20.55 0.70 -7.33
N PHE A 102 -21.32 0.17 -6.35
CA PHE A 102 -21.06 0.45 -4.93
C PHE A 102 -19.74 -0.13 -4.45
N ALA A 103 -19.35 -1.31 -4.93
CA ALA A 103 -18.05 -1.90 -4.62
C ALA A 103 -16.89 -1.06 -5.21
N SER A 104 -17.05 -0.53 -6.42
CA SER A 104 -16.09 0.41 -7.04
C SER A 104 -15.96 1.70 -6.23
N LEU A 105 -17.10 2.29 -5.84
CA LEU A 105 -17.14 3.49 -5.03
C LEU A 105 -16.46 3.29 -3.66
N PHE A 106 -16.77 2.17 -2.99
CA PHE A 106 -16.08 1.77 -1.77
C PHE A 106 -14.55 1.82 -1.96
N ARG A 107 -14.04 1.16 -3.01
CA ARG A 107 -12.61 1.00 -3.23
C ARG A 107 -11.90 2.35 -3.41
N VAL A 108 -12.49 3.23 -4.20
CA VAL A 108 -11.94 4.57 -4.46
C VAL A 108 -12.01 5.45 -3.20
N VAL A 109 -13.16 5.49 -2.52
CA VAL A 109 -13.36 6.32 -1.32
C VAL A 109 -12.45 5.85 -0.17
N GLU A 110 -12.26 4.54 -0.03
CA GLU A 110 -11.34 3.99 0.98
C GLU A 110 -9.90 4.46 0.74
N ARG A 111 -9.43 4.44 -0.52
CA ARG A 111 -8.08 4.88 -0.87
C ARG A 111 -7.90 6.39 -0.74
N LEU A 112 -8.93 7.18 -1.06
CA LEU A 112 -8.96 8.61 -0.71
C LEU A 112 -8.79 8.82 0.79
N GLY A 113 -9.54 8.06 1.60
CA GLY A 113 -9.39 8.09 3.06
C GLY A 113 -7.96 7.79 3.51
N LYS A 114 -7.30 6.81 2.90
CA LYS A 114 -5.90 6.46 3.20
C LYS A 114 -4.96 7.63 2.93
N SER A 115 -5.08 8.30 1.78
CA SER A 115 -4.26 9.47 1.42
C SER A 115 -4.45 10.62 2.38
N PHE A 116 -5.69 10.90 2.79
CA PHE A 116 -5.96 12.00 3.73
C PHE A 116 -5.51 11.71 5.17
N ARG A 117 -5.33 10.43 5.56
CA ARG A 117 -4.87 10.09 6.92
C ARG A 117 -3.37 9.88 7.02
N GLY A 118 -2.70 9.32 6.01
CA GLY A 118 -1.30 8.88 6.07
C GLY A 118 -0.34 10.01 6.41
N PRO A 119 -0.11 11.00 5.52
CA PRO A 119 0.83 12.08 5.73
C PRO A 119 0.54 12.94 6.99
N PRO A 120 -0.72 13.33 7.29
CA PRO A 120 -1.02 14.05 8.53
C PRO A 120 -0.71 13.23 9.79
N ARG A 121 -1.01 11.92 9.83
CA ARG A 121 -0.68 11.03 10.93
C ARG A 121 0.83 10.95 11.16
N ASP A 122 1.60 10.75 10.10
CA ASP A 122 3.04 10.62 10.20
C ASP A 122 3.70 11.94 10.65
N ALA A 123 3.20 13.08 10.17
CA ALA A 123 3.59 14.39 10.66
C ALA A 123 3.21 14.60 12.15
N TRP A 124 2.05 14.10 12.57
CA TRP A 124 1.61 14.16 13.96
C TRP A 124 2.54 13.34 14.87
N ILE A 125 2.86 12.10 14.50
CA ILE A 125 3.84 11.26 15.21
C ILE A 125 5.18 11.99 15.32
N SER A 126 5.68 12.53 14.20
CA SER A 126 6.94 13.28 14.16
C SER A 126 6.95 14.45 15.15
N SER A 127 5.85 15.21 15.26
CA SER A 127 5.73 16.36 16.18
C SER A 127 5.73 16.00 17.65
N LEU A 128 5.45 14.74 17.99
CA LEU A 128 5.43 14.21 19.34
C LEU A 128 6.77 13.57 19.75
N THR A 129 7.69 13.39 18.80
CA THR A 129 8.99 12.73 18.99
C THR A 129 10.12 13.73 19.17
N THR A 130 11.25 13.26 19.67
CA THR A 130 12.57 13.92 19.67
C THR A 130 13.49 13.19 18.68
N ASP A 131 14.62 13.79 18.31
CA ASP A 131 15.57 13.14 17.40
C ASP A 131 16.08 11.80 17.94
N THR A 132 16.20 11.67 19.28
CA THR A 132 16.70 10.47 19.96
C THR A 132 15.71 9.32 20.01
N ASN A 133 14.38 9.56 19.92
CA ASN A 133 13.37 8.50 20.05
C ASN A 133 12.44 8.38 18.81
N ARG A 134 12.70 9.16 17.75
CA ARG A 134 11.86 9.19 16.55
C ARG A 134 11.78 7.82 15.87
N GLY A 135 12.92 7.19 15.61
CA GLY A 135 12.97 5.87 14.98
C GLY A 135 12.22 4.80 15.77
N PHE A 136 12.43 4.76 17.08
CA PHE A 136 11.74 3.82 17.97
C PHE A 136 10.22 4.05 17.99
N SER A 137 9.78 5.30 18.02
CA SER A 137 8.37 5.69 18.01
C SER A 137 7.65 5.28 16.72
N PHE A 138 8.27 5.54 15.57
CA PHE A 138 7.76 5.08 14.27
C PHE A 138 7.80 3.56 14.16
N GLY A 139 8.82 2.90 14.71
CA GLY A 139 8.93 1.45 14.76
C GLY A 139 7.77 0.79 15.50
N ILE A 140 7.44 1.27 16.71
CA ILE A 140 6.28 0.75 17.47
C ILE A 140 4.97 1.01 16.69
N HIS A 141 4.79 2.22 16.16
CA HIS A 141 3.61 2.53 15.36
C HIS A 141 3.46 1.58 14.16
N LYS A 142 4.56 1.36 13.41
CA LYS A 142 4.56 0.48 12.23
C LYS A 142 4.36 -1.00 12.60
N ALA A 143 4.88 -1.45 13.75
CA ALA A 143 4.64 -2.79 14.25
C ALA A 143 3.14 -3.03 14.55
N LEU A 144 2.48 -2.08 15.20
CA LEU A 144 1.04 -2.14 15.44
C LEU A 144 0.24 -2.13 14.13
N ASP A 145 0.55 -1.19 13.22
CA ASP A 145 -0.04 -1.08 11.87
C ASP A 145 0.02 -2.45 11.13
N LYS A 146 1.23 -3.03 11.05
CA LYS A 146 1.45 -4.31 10.37
C LYS A 146 0.85 -5.53 11.10
N SER A 147 0.74 -5.48 12.41
CA SER A 147 0.01 -6.53 13.15
C SER A 147 -1.46 -6.58 12.76
N GLY A 148 -2.08 -5.41 12.53
CA GLY A 148 -3.44 -5.33 11.99
C GLY A 148 -3.54 -5.93 10.58
N ALA A 149 -2.53 -5.66 9.72
CA ALA A 149 -2.49 -6.18 8.36
C ALA A 149 -2.33 -7.72 8.26
N VAL A 150 -1.80 -8.36 9.31
CA VAL A 150 -1.76 -9.83 9.41
C VAL A 150 -3.06 -10.38 10.02
N LEU A 151 -3.57 -9.75 11.08
CA LEU A 151 -4.76 -10.24 11.78
C LEU A 151 -6.04 -10.10 10.94
N GLY A 152 -6.17 -9.03 10.14
CA GLY A 152 -7.32 -8.81 9.28
C GLY A 152 -7.64 -10.01 8.37
N PRO A 153 -6.70 -10.44 7.52
CA PRO A 153 -6.88 -11.63 6.68
C PRO A 153 -7.15 -12.91 7.47
N LEU A 154 -6.52 -13.11 8.63
CA LEU A 154 -6.78 -14.28 9.47
C LEU A 154 -8.23 -14.32 9.99
N ILE A 155 -8.78 -13.17 10.40
CA ILE A 155 -10.19 -13.05 10.78
C ILE A 155 -11.09 -13.35 9.57
N ALA A 156 -10.76 -12.81 8.39
CA ALA A 156 -11.50 -13.07 7.15
C ALA A 156 -11.48 -14.58 6.79
N TYR A 157 -10.33 -15.24 6.93
CA TYR A 157 -10.21 -16.68 6.77
C TYR A 157 -11.14 -17.45 7.72
N CYS A 158 -11.13 -17.12 9.00
CA CYS A 158 -12.00 -17.76 10.00
C CYS A 158 -13.48 -17.60 9.64
N ILE A 159 -13.91 -16.41 9.23
CA ILE A 159 -15.31 -16.16 8.84
C ILE A 159 -15.68 -17.01 7.61
N LEU A 160 -14.87 -16.96 6.55
CA LEU A 160 -15.16 -17.70 5.31
C LEU A 160 -15.08 -19.22 5.50
N SER A 161 -14.25 -19.70 6.43
CA SER A 161 -14.16 -21.12 6.78
C SER A 161 -15.37 -21.61 7.57
N SER A 162 -15.92 -20.78 8.47
CA SER A 162 -17.02 -21.15 9.36
C SER A 162 -18.39 -20.94 8.74
N PHE A 163 -18.57 -19.92 7.91
CA PHE A 163 -19.88 -19.53 7.35
C PHE A 163 -20.00 -19.77 5.84
N GLY A 164 -18.94 -20.30 5.20
CA GLY A 164 -18.89 -20.56 3.77
C GLY A 164 -18.38 -19.38 2.93
N GLN A 165 -18.27 -19.62 1.61
CA GLN A 165 -17.63 -18.69 0.68
C GLN A 165 -18.67 -18.10 -0.31
N ASN A 166 -19.79 -17.62 0.23
CA ASN A 166 -20.95 -17.12 -0.50
C ASN A 166 -21.25 -15.64 -0.18
N ALA A 167 -22.14 -15.00 -0.92
CA ALA A 167 -22.47 -13.60 -0.74
C ALA A 167 -22.90 -13.22 0.70
N PRO A 168 -23.73 -14.01 1.44
CA PRO A 168 -24.02 -13.74 2.84
C PRO A 168 -22.79 -13.69 3.74
N SER A 169 -21.83 -14.61 3.55
CA SER A 169 -20.59 -14.66 4.34
C SER A 169 -19.69 -13.48 4.08
N PHE A 170 -19.61 -12.98 2.84
CA PHE A 170 -18.92 -11.72 2.52
C PHE A 170 -19.60 -10.53 3.20
N LYS A 171 -20.94 -10.48 3.20
CA LYS A 171 -21.69 -9.43 3.89
C LYS A 171 -21.40 -9.43 5.39
N LEU A 172 -21.38 -10.59 6.03
CA LEU A 172 -21.01 -10.75 7.44
C LEU A 172 -19.56 -10.26 7.68
N LEU A 173 -18.63 -10.66 6.82
CA LEU A 173 -17.23 -10.20 6.88
C LEU A 173 -17.15 -8.67 6.84
N PHE A 174 -17.87 -8.01 5.94
CA PHE A 174 -17.88 -6.55 5.82
C PHE A 174 -18.54 -5.87 7.03
N GLN A 175 -19.58 -6.47 7.61
CA GLN A 175 -20.19 -6.00 8.86
C GLN A 175 -19.21 -6.07 10.03
N ILE A 176 -18.49 -7.18 10.19
CA ILE A 176 -17.48 -7.34 11.22
C ILE A 176 -16.32 -6.37 10.99
N ALA A 177 -15.88 -6.17 9.75
CA ALA A 177 -14.82 -5.23 9.41
C ALA A 177 -15.18 -3.78 9.73
N LEU A 178 -16.45 -3.40 9.72
CA LEU A 178 -16.89 -2.05 10.08
C LEU A 178 -16.64 -1.74 11.57
N VAL A 179 -16.72 -2.74 12.45
CA VAL A 179 -16.57 -2.55 13.90
C VAL A 179 -15.20 -1.93 14.26
N PRO A 180 -14.05 -2.53 13.92
CA PRO A 180 -12.77 -1.92 14.24
C PRO A 180 -12.55 -0.57 13.53
N ALA A 181 -13.13 -0.34 12.35
CA ALA A 181 -13.05 0.96 11.68
C ALA A 181 -13.75 2.07 12.49
N VAL A 182 -14.96 1.80 12.98
CA VAL A 182 -15.69 2.75 13.84
C VAL A 182 -14.94 3.01 15.15
N LEU A 183 -14.43 1.95 15.79
CA LEU A 183 -13.65 2.08 17.03
C LEU A 183 -12.39 2.93 16.81
N ALA A 184 -11.71 2.79 15.66
CA ALA A 184 -10.55 3.59 15.31
C ALA A 184 -10.90 5.09 15.23
N VAL A 185 -12.01 5.45 14.59
CA VAL A 185 -12.46 6.85 14.50
C VAL A 185 -12.84 7.39 15.87
N ILE A 186 -13.58 6.63 16.67
CA ILE A 186 -13.96 7.01 18.03
C ILE A 186 -12.70 7.29 18.88
N LEU A 187 -11.74 6.37 18.86
CA LEU A 187 -10.50 6.52 19.59
C LEU A 187 -9.71 7.77 19.15
N LEU A 188 -9.68 8.05 17.83
CA LEU A 188 -8.99 9.21 17.27
C LEU A 188 -9.58 10.54 17.75
N VAL A 189 -10.91 10.60 17.94
CA VAL A 189 -11.58 11.81 18.43
C VAL A 189 -11.08 12.21 19.82
N PHE A 190 -10.71 11.26 20.67
CA PHE A 190 -10.21 11.54 22.03
C PHE A 190 -8.73 11.91 22.08
N LEU A 191 -7.94 11.76 21.00
CA LEU A 191 -6.54 12.16 20.97
C LEU A 191 -6.43 13.70 20.92
N LYS A 192 -5.40 14.21 21.59
CA LYS A 192 -5.12 15.65 21.60
C LYS A 192 -4.17 16.02 20.46
N ASP A 193 -4.60 16.97 19.63
CA ASP A 193 -3.74 17.56 18.59
C ASP A 193 -2.61 18.39 19.22
N LYS A 194 -1.52 18.53 18.47
CA LYS A 194 -0.44 19.46 18.78
C LYS A 194 -0.24 20.37 17.57
N PRO A 195 -0.98 21.47 17.47
CA PRO A 195 -0.84 22.41 16.36
C PRO A 195 0.59 22.93 16.25
N GLU A 196 1.07 23.07 15.02
CA GLU A 196 2.35 23.67 14.66
C GLU A 196 2.11 24.96 13.86
N LYS A 197 3.14 25.78 13.76
CA LYS A 197 3.07 26.95 12.87
C LYS A 197 2.91 26.47 11.42
N PRO A 198 2.03 27.12 10.63
CA PRO A 198 1.89 26.85 9.21
C PRO A 198 3.24 26.91 8.50
N LYS A 199 3.47 25.98 7.58
CA LYS A 199 4.69 25.92 6.76
C LYS A 199 4.31 26.14 5.31
N GLU A 200 4.98 27.06 4.64
CA GLU A 200 4.87 27.20 3.19
C GLU A 200 5.72 26.12 2.52
N LYS A 201 5.15 25.47 1.52
CA LYS A 201 5.87 24.54 0.64
C LYS A 201 5.88 25.09 -0.78
N GLU A 202 6.97 24.88 -1.48
CA GLU A 202 7.07 25.18 -2.91
C GLU A 202 6.11 24.28 -3.72
N ASN A 203 5.68 24.80 -4.88
CA ASN A 203 4.92 24.02 -5.86
C ASN A 203 5.74 22.81 -6.33
N ILE A 204 5.07 21.66 -6.50
CA ILE A 204 5.70 20.37 -6.89
C ILE A 204 6.51 20.49 -8.19
N PHE A 205 6.01 21.21 -9.20
CA PHE A 205 6.70 21.40 -10.47
C PHE A 205 7.96 22.25 -10.35
N LYS A 206 7.93 23.31 -9.53
CA LYS A 206 9.11 24.12 -9.22
C LYS A 206 10.13 23.32 -8.44
N SER A 207 9.67 22.55 -7.47
CA SER A 207 10.52 21.68 -6.67
C SER A 207 11.20 20.59 -7.52
N TYR A 208 10.49 19.99 -8.49
CA TYR A 208 11.05 19.00 -9.43
C TYR A 208 12.21 19.56 -10.26
N LYS A 209 12.06 20.78 -10.80
CA LYS A 209 13.13 21.42 -11.59
C LYS A 209 14.44 21.55 -10.81
N ASN A 210 14.34 21.72 -9.52
CA ASN A 210 15.47 21.93 -8.60
C ASN A 210 16.04 20.63 -8.00
N THR A 211 15.57 19.44 -8.43
CA THR A 211 16.13 18.14 -8.00
C THR A 211 17.36 17.76 -8.80
N SER A 212 18.17 16.86 -8.24
CA SER A 212 19.37 16.32 -8.88
C SER A 212 19.07 15.50 -10.14
N ASP A 213 20.07 15.37 -11.02
CA ASP A 213 19.94 14.54 -12.22
C ASP A 213 19.90 13.04 -11.88
N GLU A 214 20.49 12.66 -10.76
CA GLU A 214 20.38 11.30 -10.18
C GLU A 214 18.93 11.00 -9.80
N PHE A 215 18.26 11.93 -9.13
CA PHE A 215 16.85 11.78 -8.79
C PHE A 215 15.96 11.69 -10.03
N LYS A 216 16.15 12.58 -11.00
CA LYS A 216 15.36 12.57 -12.26
C LYS A 216 15.51 11.26 -13.02
N HIS A 217 16.74 10.73 -13.08
CA HIS A 217 16.97 9.43 -13.71
C HIS A 217 16.27 8.31 -12.96
N TYR A 218 16.42 8.27 -11.61
CA TYR A 218 15.74 7.26 -10.81
C TYR A 218 14.21 7.37 -10.94
N LEU A 219 13.67 8.59 -10.95
CA LEU A 219 12.24 8.82 -11.16
C LEU A 219 11.75 8.29 -12.51
N ASN A 220 12.52 8.50 -13.58
CA ASN A 220 12.21 7.96 -14.91
C ASN A 220 12.25 6.43 -14.93
N THR A 221 13.24 5.83 -14.25
CA THR A 221 13.35 4.36 -14.13
C THR A 221 12.16 3.79 -13.34
N ALA A 222 11.84 4.38 -12.19
CA ALA A 222 10.72 3.96 -11.37
C ALA A 222 9.37 4.17 -12.08
N GLY A 223 9.22 5.27 -12.82
CA GLY A 223 8.05 5.50 -13.67
C GLY A 223 7.90 4.44 -14.76
N LEU A 224 9.00 4.07 -15.41
CA LEU A 224 9.00 2.99 -16.40
C LEU A 224 8.64 1.63 -15.74
N PHE A 225 9.23 1.31 -14.61
CA PHE A 225 8.92 0.09 -13.86
C PHE A 225 7.48 0.07 -13.36
N SER A 226 6.94 1.22 -12.97
CA SER A 226 5.54 1.35 -12.53
C SER A 226 4.52 0.95 -13.61
N ILE A 227 4.90 0.93 -14.89
CA ILE A 227 4.07 0.40 -15.98
C ILE A 227 3.90 -1.13 -15.86
N ALA A 228 4.91 -1.82 -15.31
CA ALA A 228 4.84 -3.26 -15.04
C ALA A 228 4.04 -3.58 -13.77
N TYR A 229 3.92 -2.61 -12.86
CA TYR A 229 3.35 -2.80 -11.53
C TYR A 229 1.84 -2.57 -11.56
N PHE A 230 1.09 -3.65 -11.65
CA PHE A 230 -0.37 -3.65 -11.61
C PHE A 230 -0.88 -4.15 -10.25
N SER A 231 -2.18 -3.94 -9.99
CA SER A 231 -2.79 -4.23 -8.70
C SER A 231 -2.54 -5.67 -8.22
N PHE A 232 -2.25 -5.79 -6.92
CA PHE A 232 -2.13 -7.07 -6.20
C PHE A 232 -3.37 -7.97 -6.36
N GLY A 233 -4.54 -7.37 -6.62
CA GLY A 233 -5.78 -8.10 -6.87
C GLY A 233 -5.68 -9.14 -7.99
N PHE A 234 -4.86 -8.90 -9.02
CA PHE A 234 -4.63 -9.85 -10.10
C PHE A 234 -3.81 -11.07 -9.65
N LEU A 235 -2.90 -10.91 -8.69
CA LEU A 235 -2.17 -12.05 -8.11
C LEU A 235 -3.13 -12.97 -7.33
N LEU A 236 -4.06 -12.38 -6.56
CA LEU A 236 -5.10 -13.13 -5.85
C LEU A 236 -6.03 -13.87 -6.82
N LEU A 237 -6.42 -13.23 -7.93
CA LEU A 237 -7.20 -13.89 -8.99
C LEU A 237 -6.42 -15.02 -9.65
N LYS A 238 -5.11 -14.87 -9.88
CA LYS A 238 -4.28 -15.95 -10.43
C LYS A 238 -4.23 -17.16 -9.49
N ALA A 239 -4.08 -16.93 -8.19
CA ALA A 239 -4.13 -17.99 -7.19
C ALA A 239 -5.47 -18.74 -7.23
N TYR A 240 -6.58 -18.01 -7.33
CA TYR A 240 -7.92 -18.62 -7.49
C TYR A 240 -8.02 -19.48 -8.76
N ILE A 241 -7.51 -18.99 -9.90
CA ILE A 241 -7.48 -19.74 -11.17
C ILE A 241 -6.65 -21.03 -11.06
N VAL A 242 -5.56 -21.05 -10.30
CA VAL A 242 -4.71 -22.24 -10.06
C VAL A 242 -5.42 -23.26 -9.15
N GLY A 243 -6.56 -22.90 -8.54
CA GLY A 243 -7.40 -23.83 -7.78
C GLY A 243 -7.31 -23.66 -6.25
N PHE A 244 -6.91 -22.49 -5.76
CA PHE A 244 -7.11 -22.14 -4.35
C PHE A 244 -8.60 -21.83 -4.10
N GLU A 245 -9.11 -22.29 -2.96
CA GLU A 245 -10.40 -21.81 -2.46
C GLU A 245 -10.29 -20.35 -2.02
N ILE A 246 -11.38 -19.60 -2.03
CA ILE A 246 -11.38 -18.18 -1.69
C ILE A 246 -10.80 -17.94 -0.29
N LYS A 247 -11.16 -18.75 0.69
CA LYS A 247 -10.60 -18.68 2.05
C LYS A 247 -9.09 -18.88 2.08
N ASP A 248 -8.54 -19.76 1.24
CA ASP A 248 -7.09 -20.04 1.21
C ASP A 248 -6.32 -18.93 0.48
N VAL A 249 -6.94 -18.26 -0.51
CA VAL A 249 -6.37 -17.05 -1.13
C VAL A 249 -6.15 -15.95 -0.08
N VAL A 250 -7.04 -15.85 0.89
CA VAL A 250 -6.88 -14.89 2.02
C VAL A 250 -5.62 -15.19 2.84
N LEU A 251 -5.30 -16.48 3.04
CA LEU A 251 -4.07 -16.86 3.73
C LEU A 251 -2.80 -16.51 2.93
N LEU A 252 -2.86 -16.55 1.59
CA LEU A 252 -1.76 -16.08 0.74
C LEU A 252 -1.50 -14.58 0.95
N TYR A 253 -2.57 -13.80 1.15
CA TYR A 253 -2.44 -12.37 1.48
C TYR A 253 -1.79 -12.17 2.86
N ALA A 254 -2.17 -12.94 3.87
CA ALA A 254 -1.51 -12.93 5.18
C ALA A 254 -0.03 -13.32 5.06
N LEU A 255 0.27 -14.36 4.29
CA LEU A 255 1.61 -14.88 4.06
C LEU A 255 2.53 -13.83 3.39
N PHE A 256 2.01 -13.12 2.40
CA PHE A 256 2.69 -11.97 1.79
C PHE A 256 3.06 -10.93 2.85
N ASN A 257 2.12 -10.50 3.70
CA ASN A 257 2.37 -9.53 4.75
C ASN A 257 3.40 -10.03 5.78
N ILE A 258 3.35 -11.29 6.16
CA ILE A 258 4.34 -11.92 7.06
C ILE A 258 5.73 -11.91 6.42
N SER A 259 5.86 -12.34 5.16
CA SER A 259 7.13 -12.31 4.41
C SER A 259 7.70 -10.89 4.35
N PHE A 260 6.86 -9.90 4.00
CA PHE A 260 7.23 -8.49 3.98
C PHE A 260 7.82 -8.05 5.32
N VAL A 261 7.16 -8.34 6.44
CA VAL A 261 7.58 -7.91 7.78
C VAL A 261 8.90 -8.56 8.18
N ILE A 262 9.06 -9.88 7.95
CA ILE A 262 10.27 -10.62 8.33
C ILE A 262 11.50 -10.08 7.60
N VAL A 263 11.38 -9.78 6.31
CA VAL A 263 12.55 -9.39 5.50
C VAL A 263 12.84 -7.89 5.53
N ALA A 264 11.93 -7.05 6.03
CA ALA A 264 12.08 -5.58 5.98
C ALA A 264 13.36 -5.09 6.68
N ALA A 265 13.66 -5.58 7.90
CA ALA A 265 14.84 -5.18 8.62
C ALA A 265 16.14 -5.76 8.03
N PRO A 266 16.23 -7.05 7.66
CA PRO A 266 17.37 -7.60 6.93
C PRO A 266 17.67 -6.87 5.62
N ILE A 267 16.66 -6.58 4.80
CA ILE A 267 16.81 -5.87 3.52
C ILE A 267 17.31 -4.44 3.75
N GLY A 268 16.81 -3.75 4.78
CA GLY A 268 17.28 -2.42 5.17
C GLY A 268 18.80 -2.43 5.42
N LYS A 269 19.27 -3.34 6.27
CA LYS A 269 20.69 -3.50 6.58
C LYS A 269 21.52 -3.90 5.35
N LEU A 270 21.00 -4.80 4.53
CA LEU A 270 21.69 -5.25 3.32
C LEU A 270 21.88 -4.09 2.34
N GLY A 271 20.87 -3.22 2.19
CA GLY A 271 20.96 -2.01 1.37
C GLY A 271 22.04 -1.03 1.85
N ASP A 272 22.17 -0.86 3.15
CA ASP A 272 23.21 -0.01 3.74
C ASP A 272 24.63 -0.60 3.53
N TYR A 273 24.79 -1.94 3.53
CA TYR A 273 26.08 -2.63 3.39
C TYR A 273 26.52 -2.82 1.93
N VAL A 274 25.63 -3.33 1.06
CA VAL A 274 25.92 -3.70 -0.34
C VAL A 274 25.77 -2.51 -1.29
N GLY A 275 24.98 -1.51 -0.87
CA GLY A 275 24.61 -0.32 -1.65
C GLY A 275 23.19 -0.42 -2.22
N ARG A 276 22.41 0.61 -2.02
CA ARG A 276 20.97 0.66 -2.34
C ARG A 276 20.66 0.43 -3.83
N LYS A 277 21.50 0.96 -4.73
CA LYS A 277 21.36 0.74 -6.18
C LYS A 277 21.33 -0.75 -6.54
N LYS A 278 22.17 -1.59 -5.92
CA LYS A 278 22.20 -3.03 -6.18
C LYS A 278 20.96 -3.74 -5.64
N ILE A 279 20.45 -3.30 -4.50
CA ILE A 279 19.24 -3.88 -3.91
C ILE A 279 17.99 -3.51 -4.72
N ILE A 280 17.91 -2.30 -5.26
CA ILE A 280 16.83 -1.90 -6.20
C ILE A 280 16.95 -2.69 -7.53
N ALA A 281 18.15 -2.95 -8.03
CA ALA A 281 18.29 -3.84 -9.19
C ALA A 281 17.82 -5.28 -8.87
N LEU A 282 18.10 -5.78 -7.66
CA LEU A 282 17.59 -7.08 -7.19
C LEU A 282 16.06 -7.08 -7.10
N GLU A 283 15.45 -5.99 -6.69
CA GLU A 283 13.98 -5.80 -6.68
C GLU A 283 13.37 -6.07 -8.07
N TYR A 284 13.92 -5.44 -9.11
CA TYR A 284 13.44 -5.62 -10.49
C TYR A 284 13.67 -7.05 -11.00
N ILE A 285 14.76 -7.70 -10.58
CA ILE A 285 15.03 -9.11 -10.90
C ILE A 285 14.00 -10.01 -10.19
N ILE A 286 13.71 -9.79 -8.93
CA ILE A 286 12.71 -10.57 -8.18
C ILE A 286 11.33 -10.43 -8.82
N TYR A 287 10.94 -9.20 -9.19
CA TYR A 287 9.66 -8.96 -9.85
C TYR A 287 9.57 -9.63 -11.22
N LEU A 288 10.68 -9.63 -11.99
CA LEU A 288 10.78 -10.36 -13.24
C LEU A 288 10.63 -11.88 -13.04
N ILE A 289 11.38 -12.47 -12.09
CA ILE A 289 11.29 -13.89 -11.76
C ILE A 289 9.87 -14.27 -11.34
N MET A 290 9.26 -13.44 -10.50
CA MET A 290 7.88 -13.63 -10.05
C MET A 290 6.89 -13.54 -11.22
N SER A 291 7.03 -12.57 -12.11
CA SER A 291 6.17 -12.42 -13.29
C SER A 291 6.27 -13.63 -14.21
N ILE A 292 7.49 -14.11 -14.48
CA ILE A 292 7.73 -15.35 -15.25
C ILE A 292 7.12 -16.55 -14.50
N GLY A 293 7.32 -16.64 -13.19
CA GLY A 293 6.75 -17.69 -12.37
C GLY A 293 5.23 -17.78 -12.48
N PHE A 294 4.54 -16.64 -12.45
CA PHE A 294 3.07 -16.61 -12.59
C PHE A 294 2.57 -16.98 -14.00
N ILE A 295 3.39 -16.87 -15.05
CA ILE A 295 3.05 -17.38 -16.39
C ILE A 295 2.96 -18.91 -16.38
N TYR A 296 3.94 -19.58 -15.74
CA TYR A 296 4.11 -21.04 -15.79
C TYR A 296 3.59 -21.76 -14.55
N VAL A 297 2.98 -21.05 -13.59
CA VAL A 297 2.47 -21.67 -12.35
C VAL A 297 1.34 -22.62 -12.62
N VAL A 298 1.46 -23.84 -12.08
CA VAL A 298 0.46 -24.92 -12.19
C VAL A 298 0.12 -25.55 -10.84
N THR A 299 0.93 -25.35 -9.81
CA THR A 299 0.71 -25.97 -8.49
C THR A 299 0.51 -24.93 -7.39
N LYS A 300 -0.23 -25.31 -6.34
CA LYS A 300 -0.45 -24.47 -5.16
C LYS A 300 0.86 -24.10 -4.45
N VAL A 301 1.83 -25.01 -4.41
CA VAL A 301 3.15 -24.77 -3.79
C VAL A 301 3.91 -23.66 -4.53
N GLN A 302 3.88 -23.69 -5.86
CA GLN A 302 4.51 -22.62 -6.66
C GLN A 302 3.87 -21.26 -6.37
N VAL A 303 2.54 -21.19 -6.26
CA VAL A 303 1.83 -19.95 -5.88
C VAL A 303 2.31 -19.45 -4.52
N ILE A 304 2.39 -20.32 -3.51
CA ILE A 304 2.87 -19.95 -2.15
C ILE A 304 4.27 -19.32 -2.24
N VAL A 305 5.19 -19.93 -2.97
CA VAL A 305 6.55 -19.42 -3.15
C VAL A 305 6.54 -18.05 -3.83
N LEU A 306 5.70 -17.86 -4.86
CA LEU A 306 5.59 -16.58 -5.56
C LEU A 306 5.01 -15.46 -4.66
N PHE A 307 4.08 -15.77 -3.77
CA PHE A 307 3.57 -14.80 -2.79
C PHE A 307 4.62 -14.45 -1.73
N LEU A 308 5.44 -15.40 -1.31
CA LEU A 308 6.59 -15.11 -0.43
C LEU A 308 7.61 -14.19 -1.13
N LEU A 309 7.93 -14.47 -2.40
CA LEU A 309 8.81 -13.62 -3.21
C LEU A 309 8.22 -12.22 -3.41
N PHE A 310 6.90 -12.11 -3.59
CA PHE A 310 6.24 -10.81 -3.67
C PHE A 310 6.40 -10.02 -2.37
N GLY A 311 6.36 -10.67 -1.21
CA GLY A 311 6.65 -10.04 0.07
C GLY A 311 8.08 -9.48 0.16
N VAL A 312 9.06 -10.22 -0.35
CA VAL A 312 10.45 -9.76 -0.46
C VAL A 312 10.56 -8.56 -1.40
N PHE A 313 10.00 -8.65 -2.60
CA PHE A 313 9.93 -7.56 -3.58
C PHE A 313 9.36 -6.30 -2.96
N TYR A 314 8.16 -6.39 -2.39
CA TYR A 314 7.46 -5.24 -1.81
C TYR A 314 8.20 -4.63 -0.62
N SER A 315 8.94 -5.45 0.14
CA SER A 315 9.77 -4.97 1.24
C SER A 315 10.96 -4.12 0.73
N ILE A 316 11.53 -4.48 -0.42
CA ILE A 316 12.61 -3.70 -1.05
C ILE A 316 12.02 -2.38 -1.56
N ASP A 317 10.94 -2.41 -2.34
CA ASP A 317 10.28 -1.24 -2.91
C ASP A 317 9.94 -0.20 -1.83
N GLU A 318 9.23 -0.61 -0.77
CA GLU A 318 8.81 0.29 0.30
C GLU A 318 9.97 0.93 1.06
N SER A 319 11.07 0.19 1.29
CA SER A 319 12.18 0.64 2.13
C SER A 319 13.31 1.29 1.35
N GLN A 320 13.76 0.66 0.27
CA GLN A 320 15.00 1.07 -0.41
C GLN A 320 14.79 2.25 -1.36
N SER A 321 13.63 2.34 -2.01
CA SER A 321 13.32 3.45 -2.92
C SER A 321 13.34 4.80 -2.20
N LYS A 322 12.68 4.90 -1.04
CA LYS A 322 12.67 6.12 -0.23
C LYS A 322 14.05 6.44 0.36
N ALA A 323 14.79 5.41 0.77
CA ALA A 323 16.12 5.57 1.29
C ALA A 323 17.10 6.02 0.20
N TYR A 324 17.02 5.45 -1.01
CA TYR A 324 17.87 5.82 -2.15
C TYR A 324 17.62 7.27 -2.59
N ILE A 325 16.36 7.71 -2.67
CA ILE A 325 16.02 9.12 -2.90
C ILE A 325 16.64 10.02 -1.84
N SER A 326 16.60 9.60 -0.58
CA SER A 326 17.12 10.38 0.54
C SER A 326 18.64 10.54 0.53
N ASP A 327 19.38 9.69 -0.19
CA ASP A 327 20.84 9.76 -0.32
C ASP A 327 21.27 10.94 -1.20
N PHE A 328 20.55 11.26 -2.28
CA PHE A 328 20.90 12.40 -3.15
C PHE A 328 20.10 13.67 -2.87
N GLU A 329 18.93 13.57 -2.30
CA GLU A 329 18.07 14.75 -1.99
C GLU A 329 18.09 15.09 -0.48
N LYS A 330 19.30 15.22 0.10
CA LYS A 330 19.48 15.41 1.56
C LYS A 330 18.74 16.63 2.13
N SER A 331 18.67 17.74 1.40
CA SER A 331 18.00 18.96 1.83
C SER A 331 16.49 18.99 1.57
N ARG A 332 15.99 18.13 0.64
CA ARG A 332 14.59 18.13 0.13
C ARG A 332 13.96 16.74 0.15
N ARG A 333 14.37 15.87 1.05
CA ARG A 333 13.95 14.45 1.13
C ARG A 333 12.44 14.25 1.02
N ALA A 334 11.68 14.95 1.86
CA ALA A 334 10.23 14.81 1.89
C ALA A 334 9.56 15.24 0.58
N THR A 335 10.06 16.33 -0.03
CA THR A 335 9.56 16.82 -1.32
C THR A 335 9.88 15.85 -2.45
N ALA A 336 11.09 15.31 -2.51
CA ALA A 336 11.50 14.34 -3.53
C ALA A 336 10.72 13.02 -3.42
N ILE A 337 10.51 12.51 -2.20
CA ILE A 337 9.65 11.34 -1.97
C ILE A 337 8.20 11.64 -2.39
N GLY A 338 7.69 12.85 -2.12
CA GLY A 338 6.36 13.26 -2.58
C GLY A 338 6.24 13.32 -4.10
N ILE A 339 7.26 13.83 -4.81
CA ILE A 339 7.32 13.83 -6.28
C ILE A 339 7.36 12.40 -6.81
N TYR A 340 8.17 11.53 -6.20
CA TYR A 340 8.26 10.12 -6.56
C TYR A 340 6.90 9.42 -6.43
N ASN A 341 6.25 9.51 -5.28
CA ASN A 341 4.94 8.90 -5.06
C ASN A 341 3.88 9.44 -6.03
N PHE A 342 3.90 10.77 -6.29
CA PHE A 342 2.98 11.39 -7.24
C PHE A 342 3.18 10.86 -8.66
N ALA A 343 4.42 10.78 -9.13
CA ALA A 343 4.74 10.34 -10.49
C ALA A 343 4.45 8.85 -10.69
N THR A 344 4.87 7.98 -9.76
CA THR A 344 4.59 6.54 -9.83
C THR A 344 3.10 6.25 -9.72
N GLY A 345 2.39 6.96 -8.83
CA GLY A 345 0.93 6.87 -8.69
C GLY A 345 0.16 7.21 -9.97
N LEU A 346 0.61 8.23 -10.73
CA LEU A 346 0.03 8.56 -12.03
C LEU A 346 0.14 7.40 -13.03
N VAL A 347 1.22 6.62 -12.95
CA VAL A 347 1.49 5.50 -13.86
C VAL A 347 0.71 4.24 -13.45
N TYR A 348 0.42 4.04 -12.18
CA TYR A 348 -0.35 2.86 -11.72
C TYR A 348 -1.74 2.76 -12.32
N LEU A 349 -2.38 3.90 -12.62
CA LEU A 349 -3.70 3.91 -13.25
C LEU A 349 -3.66 3.26 -14.65
N PRO A 350 -2.91 3.75 -15.64
CA PRO A 350 -2.82 3.10 -16.94
C PRO A 350 -2.24 1.68 -16.85
N ALA A 351 -1.29 1.40 -15.97
CA ALA A 351 -0.72 0.08 -15.78
C ALA A 351 -1.77 -0.97 -15.39
N SER A 352 -2.60 -0.67 -14.40
CA SER A 352 -3.68 -1.58 -13.96
C SER A 352 -4.79 -1.73 -15.01
N ILE A 353 -5.08 -0.68 -15.77
CA ILE A 353 -6.03 -0.74 -16.91
C ILE A 353 -5.48 -1.68 -18.01
N ILE A 354 -4.23 -1.51 -18.40
CA ILE A 354 -3.56 -2.37 -19.39
C ILE A 354 -3.58 -3.83 -18.91
N ALA A 355 -3.21 -4.07 -17.65
CA ALA A 355 -3.25 -5.40 -17.06
C ALA A 355 -4.66 -6.01 -17.12
N GLY A 356 -5.71 -5.25 -16.82
CA GLY A 356 -7.10 -5.69 -16.91
C GLY A 356 -7.54 -6.09 -18.33
N PHE A 357 -7.13 -5.33 -19.35
CA PHE A 357 -7.38 -5.66 -20.74
C PHE A 357 -6.62 -6.92 -21.20
N LEU A 358 -5.32 -7.00 -20.87
CA LEU A 358 -4.51 -8.16 -21.20
C LEU A 358 -5.04 -9.43 -20.51
N TRP A 359 -5.45 -9.30 -19.25
CA TRP A 359 -6.05 -10.38 -18.48
C TRP A 359 -7.35 -10.91 -19.09
N LYS A 360 -8.19 -10.01 -19.63
CA LYS A 360 -9.43 -10.40 -20.31
C LYS A 360 -9.17 -11.31 -21.50
N ILE A 361 -8.04 -11.11 -22.19
CA ILE A 361 -7.64 -11.94 -23.34
C ILE A 361 -7.04 -13.26 -22.83
N ASN A 362 -6.03 -13.18 -21.98
CA ASN A 362 -5.40 -14.31 -21.29
C ASN A 362 -4.69 -13.80 -20.03
N PRO A 363 -4.94 -14.40 -18.85
CA PRO A 363 -4.26 -13.99 -17.59
C PRO A 363 -2.75 -13.92 -17.70
N ASN A 364 -2.12 -14.80 -18.49
CA ASN A 364 -0.66 -14.82 -18.66
C ASN A 364 -0.13 -13.59 -19.41
N TYR A 365 -0.92 -12.94 -20.26
CA TYR A 365 -0.47 -11.76 -21.01
C TYR A 365 -0.16 -10.57 -20.10
N ALA A 366 -0.89 -10.39 -18.98
CA ALA A 366 -0.58 -9.37 -18.00
C ALA A 366 0.81 -9.62 -17.37
N PHE A 367 1.13 -10.86 -17.02
CA PHE A 367 2.44 -11.23 -16.48
C PHE A 367 3.56 -11.17 -17.50
N MET A 368 3.29 -11.54 -18.77
CA MET A 368 4.26 -11.38 -19.86
C MET A 368 4.62 -9.91 -20.09
N PHE A 369 3.61 -9.04 -20.10
CA PHE A 369 3.79 -7.59 -20.20
C PHE A 369 4.63 -7.06 -19.05
N ALA A 370 4.31 -7.44 -17.80
CA ALA A 370 5.07 -7.08 -16.61
C ALA A 370 6.54 -7.53 -16.69
N ALA A 371 6.78 -8.76 -17.13
CA ALA A 371 8.13 -9.30 -17.32
C ALA A 371 8.93 -8.50 -18.37
N MET A 372 8.33 -8.20 -19.53
CA MET A 372 8.99 -7.40 -20.57
C MET A 372 9.36 -5.99 -20.08
N VAL A 373 8.43 -5.29 -19.44
CA VAL A 373 8.68 -3.94 -18.90
C VAL A 373 9.72 -3.98 -17.80
N SER A 374 9.71 -5.02 -16.95
CA SER A 374 10.72 -5.19 -15.88
C SER A 374 12.13 -5.35 -16.45
N ILE A 375 12.30 -6.12 -17.54
CA ILE A 375 13.59 -6.26 -18.23
C ILE A 375 14.06 -4.90 -18.74
N VAL A 376 13.20 -4.16 -19.44
CA VAL A 376 13.56 -2.84 -19.97
C VAL A 376 13.94 -1.88 -18.85
N SER A 377 13.17 -1.87 -17.76
CA SER A 377 13.44 -1.02 -16.58
C SER A 377 14.77 -1.37 -15.92
N LEU A 378 15.07 -2.67 -15.76
CA LEU A 378 16.32 -3.16 -15.20
C LEU A 378 17.52 -2.74 -16.06
N ILE A 379 17.43 -2.94 -17.38
CA ILE A 379 18.47 -2.54 -18.33
C ILE A 379 18.70 -1.03 -18.26
N TYR A 380 17.63 -0.23 -18.31
CA TYR A 380 17.71 1.23 -18.22
C TYR A 380 18.34 1.70 -16.90
N PHE A 381 17.99 1.04 -15.78
CA PHE A 381 18.53 1.36 -14.45
C PHE A 381 20.02 1.05 -14.31
N VAL A 382 20.47 -0.09 -14.87
CA VAL A 382 21.85 -0.57 -14.72
C VAL A 382 22.82 0.11 -15.68
N LEU A 383 22.38 0.37 -16.94
CA LEU A 383 23.24 0.89 -18.01
C LEU A 383 23.74 2.32 -17.76
N ARG A 384 23.12 3.10 -16.89
CA ARG A 384 23.68 4.41 -16.53
C ARG A 384 24.96 4.22 -15.72
N LYS A 385 26.11 4.30 -16.40
CA LYS A 385 27.40 4.57 -15.76
C LYS A 385 27.32 5.91 -15.03
N LYS A 386 27.95 5.99 -13.87
CA LYS A 386 28.11 7.23 -13.08
C LYS A 386 28.69 8.34 -13.92
#